data_5ac36ffb7f9d4f1a8af3856ac991434b
#
_entry.id   5ac36ffb7f9d4f1a8af3856ac991434b
#
_cell.length_a   1.000
_cell.length_b   1.000
_cell.length_c   1.000
_cell.angle_alpha   90.00
_cell.angle_beta   90.00
_cell.angle_gamma   90.00
#
_symmetry.space_group_name_H-M   'P 1'
#
loop_
_entity.id
_entity.type
_entity.pdbx_description
1 polymer ?
#
loop_
_entity_poly.entity_id
_entity_poly.type
_entity_poly.pdbx_seq_one_letter_code
_entity_poly.pdbx_strand_id
1 'polypeptide(L)'
;LYTLKETKMILNSLNRKGDFLIPSPFEEKNFTREMIGLNKNDVIKVGEISVEIVPVDHDAYGASALLIRTPDHFITYTGDLRLHGHNREETLAFCEKAKHTELLMMEGVSISFPEREPDPAQIAVVSEEDLVQHLVRLELENPNRQITFNGYPANVERFAKIIEKSPRTVVLEANMAALLLEVFGIEVRYYYAESGKIPELNPALEIPYDTLLKDKTD
;
A
#
# COMPACT_ATOMS: atom_id res chain seq x y z
N LEU A 1 -16.52 4.61 -11.16
CA LEU A 1 -15.67 4.97 -10.04
C LEU A 1 -14.30 5.43 -10.57
N TYR A 2 -13.79 6.57 -10.06
CA TYR A 2 -12.46 7.08 -10.43
C TYR A 2 -11.48 6.84 -9.28
N THR A 3 -10.25 6.48 -9.60
CA THR A 3 -9.16 6.29 -8.64
C THR A 3 -7.80 6.42 -9.35
N LEU A 4 -6.70 6.50 -8.62
CA LEU A 4 -5.38 6.41 -9.24
C LEU A 4 -5.17 5.02 -9.86
N LYS A 5 -4.34 4.94 -10.90
CA LYS A 5 -3.99 3.67 -11.56
C LYS A 5 -3.36 2.69 -10.59
N GLU A 6 -2.53 3.17 -9.69
CA GLU A 6 -1.88 2.41 -8.64
C GLU A 6 -2.91 1.74 -7.71
N THR A 7 -3.86 2.50 -7.20
CA THR A 7 -4.96 1.97 -6.38
C THR A 7 -5.79 0.94 -7.15
N LYS A 8 -6.09 1.23 -8.43
CA LYS A 8 -6.83 0.28 -9.29
C LYS A 8 -6.09 -1.05 -9.43
N MET A 9 -4.77 -1.03 -9.62
CA MET A 9 -3.95 -2.24 -9.74
C MET A 9 -4.01 -3.06 -8.45
N ILE A 10 -3.83 -2.42 -7.29
CA ILE A 10 -3.91 -3.09 -5.99
C ILE A 10 -5.30 -3.71 -5.76
N LEU A 11 -6.37 -2.93 -5.99
CA LEU A 11 -7.73 -3.43 -5.82
C LEU A 11 -8.04 -4.61 -6.75
N ASN A 12 -7.60 -4.55 -8.00
CA ASN A 12 -7.78 -5.66 -8.94
C ASN A 12 -7.02 -6.92 -8.48
N SER A 13 -5.80 -6.77 -7.98
CA SER A 13 -5.01 -7.89 -7.47
C SER A 13 -5.64 -8.50 -6.22
N LEU A 14 -6.07 -7.69 -5.27
CA LEU A 14 -6.74 -8.16 -4.05
C LEU A 14 -8.10 -8.80 -4.36
N ASN A 15 -8.84 -8.29 -5.34
CA ASN A 15 -10.13 -8.84 -5.77
C ASN A 15 -10.03 -10.20 -6.49
N ARG A 16 -8.85 -10.63 -6.90
CA ARG A 16 -8.68 -11.97 -7.52
C ARG A 16 -9.18 -13.09 -6.61
N LYS A 17 -9.12 -12.89 -5.29
CA LYS A 17 -9.65 -13.84 -4.29
C LYS A 17 -11.13 -13.61 -3.94
N GLY A 18 -11.79 -12.59 -4.49
CA GLY A 18 -13.20 -12.26 -4.20
C GLY A 18 -13.47 -11.64 -2.84
N ASP A 19 -12.43 -11.39 -2.03
CA ASP A 19 -12.59 -10.96 -0.64
C ASP A 19 -12.85 -9.46 -0.45
N PHE A 20 -12.65 -8.65 -1.51
CA PHE A 20 -12.82 -7.19 -1.47
C PHE A 20 -14.12 -6.69 -2.13
N LEU A 21 -15.00 -7.59 -2.49
CA LEU A 21 -16.29 -7.22 -3.04
C LEU A 21 -17.22 -6.80 -1.90
N ILE A 22 -17.70 -5.56 -1.95
CA ILE A 22 -18.70 -5.08 -1.00
C ILE A 22 -20.01 -5.80 -1.32
N PRO A 23 -20.56 -6.63 -0.40
CA PRO A 23 -21.85 -7.25 -0.63
C PRO A 23 -22.93 -6.17 -0.76
N SER A 24 -23.78 -6.30 -1.76
CA SER A 24 -24.96 -5.42 -1.84
C SER A 24 -25.88 -5.71 -0.67
N PRO A 25 -26.29 -4.70 0.13
CA PRO A 25 -27.27 -4.92 1.19
C PRO A 25 -28.66 -5.27 0.64
N PHE A 26 -28.88 -5.15 -0.68
CA PHE A 26 -30.17 -5.38 -1.34
C PHE A 26 -30.20 -6.62 -2.24
N GLU A 27 -29.03 -7.17 -2.54
CA GLU A 27 -28.89 -8.36 -3.38
C GLU A 27 -27.87 -9.30 -2.73
N GLU A 28 -28.13 -10.58 -2.71
CA GLU A 28 -27.17 -11.60 -2.24
C GLU A 28 -25.99 -11.79 -3.20
N LYS A 29 -25.69 -10.78 -4.01
CA LYS A 29 -24.61 -10.81 -5.00
C LYS A 29 -23.63 -9.68 -4.77
N ASN A 30 -22.36 -10.04 -4.75
CA ASN A 30 -21.30 -9.06 -4.86
C ASN A 30 -21.31 -8.47 -6.28
N PHE A 31 -21.14 -7.17 -6.38
CA PHE A 31 -20.99 -6.52 -7.69
C PHE A 31 -19.74 -5.67 -7.73
N THR A 32 -19.04 -5.72 -8.84
CA THR A 32 -17.93 -4.81 -9.14
C THR A 32 -18.45 -3.61 -9.91
N ARG A 33 -17.95 -2.42 -9.58
CA ARG A 33 -18.14 -1.23 -10.40
C ARG A 33 -16.92 -1.06 -11.30
N GLU A 34 -17.16 -0.61 -12.53
CA GLU A 34 -16.07 -0.21 -13.39
C GLU A 34 -15.22 0.86 -12.71
N MET A 35 -13.92 0.63 -12.65
CA MET A 35 -12.92 1.58 -12.12
C MET A 35 -12.13 2.19 -13.27
N ILE A 36 -12.12 3.50 -13.33
CA ILE A 36 -11.34 4.29 -14.27
C ILE A 36 -10.07 4.76 -13.56
N GLY A 37 -8.93 4.23 -14.00
CA GLY A 37 -7.63 4.61 -13.46
C GLY A 37 -7.15 5.93 -14.04
N LEU A 38 -6.87 6.90 -13.18
CA LEU A 38 -6.34 8.22 -13.50
C LEU A 38 -4.83 8.26 -13.24
N ASN A 39 -4.14 9.15 -13.93
CA ASN A 39 -2.76 9.49 -13.58
C ASN A 39 -2.76 10.47 -12.40
N LYS A 40 -1.62 10.56 -11.71
CA LYS A 40 -1.38 11.57 -10.69
C LYS A 40 -1.62 12.97 -11.28
N ASN A 41 -2.38 13.78 -10.56
CA ASN A 41 -2.77 15.16 -10.91
C ASN A 41 -3.72 15.29 -12.13
N ASP A 42 -4.33 14.21 -12.59
CA ASP A 42 -5.40 14.30 -13.57
C ASP A 42 -6.60 15.06 -13.00
N VAL A 43 -7.29 15.79 -13.87
CA VAL A 43 -8.49 16.57 -13.53
C VAL A 43 -9.71 16.00 -14.23
N ILE A 44 -10.74 15.69 -13.44
CA ILE A 44 -12.05 15.27 -13.95
C ILE A 44 -13.00 16.47 -13.90
N LYS A 45 -13.87 16.58 -14.90
CA LYS A 45 -14.95 17.57 -14.90
C LYS A 45 -16.30 16.89 -14.77
N VAL A 46 -17.12 17.38 -13.85
CA VAL A 46 -18.51 16.96 -13.65
C VAL A 46 -19.39 18.22 -13.66
N GLY A 47 -19.96 18.52 -14.83
CA GLY A 47 -20.61 19.82 -15.06
C GLY A 47 -19.58 20.96 -14.91
N GLU A 48 -19.87 21.90 -14.03
CA GLU A 48 -19.00 23.05 -13.74
C GLU A 48 -17.97 22.76 -12.64
N ILE A 49 -18.03 21.58 -12.01
CA ILE A 49 -17.10 21.16 -10.97
C ILE A 49 -15.89 20.51 -11.61
N SER A 50 -14.68 20.90 -11.18
CA SER A 50 -13.44 20.22 -11.49
C SER A 50 -12.87 19.55 -10.25
N VAL A 51 -12.40 18.31 -10.40
CA VAL A 51 -11.81 17.52 -9.33
C VAL A 51 -10.43 17.05 -9.79
N GLU A 52 -9.38 17.57 -9.15
CA GLU A 52 -8.00 17.11 -9.34
C GLU A 52 -7.70 16.01 -8.33
N ILE A 53 -7.18 14.86 -8.80
CA ILE A 53 -6.73 13.77 -7.94
C ILE A 53 -5.22 13.94 -7.68
N VAL A 54 -4.84 14.20 -6.43
CA VAL A 54 -3.46 14.50 -6.05
C VAL A 54 -2.91 13.35 -5.20
N PRO A 55 -1.74 12.78 -5.55
CA PRO A 55 -1.16 11.72 -4.74
C PRO A 55 -0.74 12.25 -3.37
N VAL A 56 -0.87 11.39 -2.35
CA VAL A 56 -0.38 11.61 -0.99
C VAL A 56 0.30 10.34 -0.49
N ASP A 57 1.21 10.50 0.47
CA ASP A 57 1.84 9.37 1.15
C ASP A 57 0.86 8.73 2.14
N HIS A 58 0.71 7.42 2.04
CA HIS A 58 -0.03 6.59 2.97
C HIS A 58 0.53 5.15 2.92
N ASP A 59 0.10 4.28 3.84
CA ASP A 59 0.49 2.86 3.81
C ASP A 59 -0.21 2.06 2.70
N ALA A 60 -1.34 2.54 2.20
CA ALA A 60 -1.96 2.03 0.98
C ALA A 60 -1.38 2.75 -0.24
N TYR A 61 -0.61 2.03 -1.06
CA TYR A 61 0.00 2.58 -2.27
C TYR A 61 -1.03 3.14 -3.23
N GLY A 62 -0.80 4.36 -3.72
CA GLY A 62 -1.74 5.08 -4.58
C GLY A 62 -2.81 5.86 -3.81
N ALA A 63 -2.61 6.10 -2.51
CA ALA A 63 -3.47 7.01 -1.76
C ALA A 63 -3.52 8.41 -2.40
N SER A 64 -4.66 9.06 -2.32
CA SER A 64 -4.87 10.34 -2.98
C SER A 64 -5.81 11.25 -2.22
N ALA A 65 -5.52 12.55 -2.33
CA ALA A 65 -6.39 13.65 -1.94
C ALA A 65 -7.14 14.21 -3.15
N LEU A 66 -8.18 14.98 -2.89
CA LEU A 66 -8.98 15.64 -3.92
C LEU A 66 -8.97 17.14 -3.74
N LEU A 67 -8.67 17.88 -4.80
CA LEU A 67 -8.87 19.32 -4.89
C LEU A 67 -10.11 19.60 -5.74
N ILE A 68 -11.16 20.08 -5.13
CA ILE A 68 -12.48 20.25 -5.73
C ILE A 68 -12.75 21.73 -5.93
N ARG A 69 -12.94 22.14 -7.16
CA ARG A 69 -13.24 23.53 -7.52
C ARG A 69 -14.62 23.60 -8.15
N THR A 70 -15.47 24.42 -7.56
CA THR A 70 -16.74 24.86 -8.13
C THR A 70 -16.58 26.27 -8.69
N PRO A 71 -17.58 26.88 -9.34
CA PRO A 71 -17.51 28.28 -9.74
C PRO A 71 -17.22 29.25 -8.59
N ASP A 72 -17.70 28.93 -7.38
CA ASP A 72 -17.68 29.83 -6.24
C ASP A 72 -16.75 29.39 -5.11
N HIS A 73 -16.35 28.10 -5.04
CA HIS A 73 -15.64 27.54 -3.90
C HIS A 73 -14.47 26.65 -4.26
N PHE A 74 -13.47 26.65 -3.36
CA PHE A 74 -12.36 25.71 -3.38
C PHE A 74 -12.41 24.82 -2.12
N ILE A 75 -12.59 23.51 -2.31
CA ILE A 75 -12.75 22.52 -1.25
C ILE A 75 -11.61 21.49 -1.40
N THR A 76 -11.03 21.08 -0.29
CA THR A 76 -9.99 20.05 -0.25
C THR A 76 -10.44 18.88 0.61
N TYR A 77 -10.28 17.66 0.10
CA TYR A 77 -10.44 16.43 0.85
C TYR A 77 -9.10 15.68 0.88
N THR A 78 -8.56 15.43 2.06
CA THR A 78 -7.21 14.86 2.20
C THR A 78 -7.15 13.37 1.88
N GLY A 79 -8.26 12.63 2.03
CA GLY A 79 -8.15 11.20 2.24
C GLY A 79 -7.30 10.90 3.47
N ASP A 80 -6.77 9.70 3.57
CA ASP A 80 -5.81 9.31 4.59
C ASP A 80 -4.40 9.67 4.10
N LEU A 81 -3.62 10.32 4.95
CA LEU A 81 -2.28 10.79 4.62
C LEU A 81 -1.31 10.67 5.80
N ARG A 82 -0.01 10.61 5.47
CA ARG A 82 1.08 10.61 6.46
C ARG A 82 2.30 11.38 5.93
N LEU A 83 3.32 11.55 6.78
CA LEU A 83 4.58 12.23 6.46
C LEU A 83 5.83 11.39 6.78
N HIS A 84 5.65 10.13 7.13
CA HIS A 84 6.72 9.22 7.55
C HIS A 84 6.90 8.01 6.61
N GLY A 85 6.24 8.02 5.47
CA GLY A 85 6.38 7.01 4.43
C GLY A 85 7.44 7.36 3.38
N HIS A 86 7.45 6.59 2.31
CA HIS A 86 8.42 6.76 1.20
C HIS A 86 8.10 7.94 0.29
N ASN A 87 6.84 8.38 0.24
CA ASN A 87 6.35 9.43 -0.67
C ASN A 87 5.98 10.73 0.05
N ARG A 88 6.68 11.04 1.13
CA ARG A 88 6.46 12.27 1.92
C ARG A 88 6.35 13.53 1.07
N GLU A 89 7.17 13.65 0.03
CA GLU A 89 7.20 14.82 -0.85
C GLU A 89 5.88 14.99 -1.64
N GLU A 90 5.15 13.91 -1.92
CA GLU A 90 3.82 13.99 -2.54
C GLU A 90 2.82 14.66 -1.59
N THR A 91 2.83 14.29 -0.30
CA THR A 91 1.98 14.95 0.71
C THR A 91 2.35 16.42 0.89
N LEU A 92 3.64 16.77 0.89
CA LEU A 92 4.07 18.16 0.98
C LEU A 92 3.64 18.96 -0.26
N ALA A 93 3.76 18.39 -1.45
CA ALA A 93 3.29 19.00 -2.69
C ALA A 93 1.77 19.21 -2.70
N PHE A 94 1.01 18.23 -2.17
CA PHE A 94 -0.42 18.37 -1.95
C PHE A 94 -0.73 19.54 -1.00
N CYS A 95 -0.04 19.67 0.14
CA CYS A 95 -0.23 20.75 1.08
C CYS A 95 -0.02 22.13 0.41
N GLU A 96 0.96 22.27 -0.47
CA GLU A 96 1.17 23.51 -1.24
C GLU A 96 -0.01 23.80 -2.17
N LYS A 97 -0.55 22.81 -2.87
CA LYS A 97 -1.72 22.96 -3.75
C LYS A 97 -3.00 23.28 -2.99
N ALA A 98 -3.13 22.78 -1.77
CA ALA A 98 -4.31 22.98 -0.91
C ALA A 98 -4.33 24.34 -0.20
N LYS A 99 -3.28 25.16 -0.35
CA LYS A 99 -3.26 26.53 0.20
C LYS A 99 -4.47 27.32 -0.30
N HIS A 100 -5.05 28.11 0.59
CA HIS A 100 -6.21 28.95 0.32
C HIS A 100 -7.52 28.18 0.06
N THR A 101 -7.59 26.88 0.42
CA THR A 101 -8.86 26.17 0.43
C THR A 101 -9.83 26.82 1.42
N GLU A 102 -11.09 26.94 1.04
CA GLU A 102 -12.13 27.51 1.90
C GLU A 102 -12.69 26.49 2.88
N LEU A 103 -12.73 25.22 2.44
CA LEU A 103 -13.15 24.09 3.26
C LEU A 103 -12.13 22.94 3.15
N LEU A 104 -11.55 22.58 4.28
CA LEU A 104 -10.68 21.43 4.42
C LEU A 104 -11.41 20.29 5.14
N MET A 105 -11.59 19.16 4.44
CA MET A 105 -12.04 17.90 5.04
C MET A 105 -10.82 17.00 5.24
N MET A 106 -10.50 16.70 6.49
CA MET A 106 -9.28 16.00 6.87
C MET A 106 -9.61 14.79 7.74
N GLU A 107 -8.81 13.72 7.61
CA GLU A 107 -8.88 12.60 8.54
C GLU A 107 -8.59 13.05 9.98
N GLY A 108 -9.07 12.28 10.96
CA GLY A 108 -8.93 12.58 12.37
C GLY A 108 -8.45 11.41 13.22
N VAL A 109 -7.83 10.37 12.62
CA VAL A 109 -7.45 9.15 13.33
C VAL A 109 -6.50 9.45 14.49
N SER A 110 -5.47 10.26 14.27
CA SER A 110 -4.50 10.61 15.32
C SER A 110 -5.10 11.45 16.47
N ILE A 111 -6.17 12.20 16.19
CA ILE A 111 -6.88 13.00 17.21
C ILE A 111 -7.87 12.13 17.98
N SER A 112 -8.45 11.13 17.31
CA SER A 112 -9.46 10.24 17.89
C SER A 112 -8.89 9.25 18.90
N PHE A 113 -7.59 8.95 18.80
CA PHE A 113 -6.91 8.03 19.69
C PHE A 113 -5.81 8.78 20.45
N PRO A 114 -6.05 9.10 21.75
CA PRO A 114 -5.03 9.78 22.56
C PRO A 114 -3.74 8.95 22.56
N GLU A 115 -2.62 9.64 22.47
CA GLU A 115 -1.31 9.02 22.48
C GLU A 115 -1.18 8.08 23.67
N ARG A 116 -0.89 6.82 23.38
CA ARG A 116 -0.44 5.89 24.42
C ARG A 116 0.98 6.30 24.79
N GLU A 117 1.27 6.35 26.07
CA GLU A 117 2.66 6.53 26.51
C GLU A 117 3.54 5.51 25.77
N PRO A 118 4.63 5.96 25.11
CA PRO A 118 5.48 5.06 24.38
C PRO A 118 6.05 4.02 25.36
N ASP A 119 5.87 2.74 25.04
CA ASP A 119 6.52 1.66 25.77
C ASP A 119 8.04 1.84 25.65
N PRO A 120 8.77 2.00 26.77
CA PRO A 120 10.23 2.18 26.73
C PRO A 120 10.96 1.02 26.05
N ALA A 121 10.32 -0.15 25.94
CA ALA A 121 10.84 -1.31 25.24
C ALA A 121 10.56 -1.27 23.72
N GLN A 122 9.75 -0.35 23.24
CA GLN A 122 9.49 -0.21 21.81
C GLN A 122 10.69 0.44 21.12
N ILE A 123 11.14 -0.22 20.08
CA ILE A 123 12.14 0.33 19.17
C ILE A 123 11.53 1.56 18.50
N ALA A 124 12.22 2.70 18.57
CA ALA A 124 11.78 3.93 17.92
C ALA A 124 11.88 3.81 16.39
N VAL A 125 10.88 3.20 15.77
CA VAL A 125 10.68 3.22 14.33
C VAL A 125 9.85 4.45 14.01
N VAL A 126 10.45 5.46 13.36
CA VAL A 126 9.81 6.76 13.12
C VAL A 126 9.36 6.90 11.68
N SER A 127 9.93 6.11 10.76
CA SER A 127 9.61 6.14 9.34
C SER A 127 9.65 4.75 8.71
N GLU A 128 9.14 4.64 7.47
CA GLU A 128 9.26 3.41 6.66
C GLU A 128 10.72 3.05 6.40
N GLU A 129 11.58 4.03 6.19
CA GLU A 129 13.02 3.79 6.00
C GLU A 129 13.66 3.23 7.26
N ASP A 130 13.33 3.76 8.45
CA ASP A 130 13.84 3.22 9.73
C ASP A 130 13.39 1.77 9.93
N LEU A 131 12.15 1.42 9.54
CA LEU A 131 11.64 0.07 9.62
C LEU A 131 12.47 -0.90 8.75
N VAL A 132 12.72 -0.51 7.51
CA VAL A 132 13.51 -1.33 6.57
C VAL A 132 14.94 -1.50 7.08
N GLN A 133 15.58 -0.42 7.54
CA GLN A 133 16.92 -0.47 8.11
C GLN A 133 16.97 -1.34 9.38
N HIS A 134 15.93 -1.27 10.21
CA HIS A 134 15.84 -2.11 11.39
C HIS A 134 15.76 -3.59 11.02
N LEU A 135 14.95 -3.95 10.03
CA LEU A 135 14.85 -5.32 9.52
C LEU A 135 16.20 -5.82 8.99
N VAL A 136 16.89 -5.03 8.16
CA VAL A 136 18.23 -5.35 7.65
C VAL A 136 19.23 -5.60 8.80
N ARG A 137 19.16 -4.79 9.85
CA ARG A 137 20.02 -4.99 11.05
C ARG A 137 19.69 -6.31 11.74
N LEU A 138 18.42 -6.62 11.92
CA LEU A 138 18.01 -7.92 12.51
C LEU A 138 18.50 -9.11 11.68
N GLU A 139 18.49 -9.00 10.35
CA GLU A 139 19.00 -10.03 9.46
C GLU A 139 20.51 -10.24 9.62
N LEU A 140 21.29 -9.17 9.74
CA LEU A 140 22.73 -9.23 9.94
C LEU A 140 23.12 -9.76 11.32
N GLU A 141 22.36 -9.41 12.36
CA GLU A 141 22.57 -9.88 13.73
C GLU A 141 22.16 -11.33 13.95
N ASN A 142 21.30 -11.89 13.06
CA ASN A 142 20.78 -13.25 13.17
C ASN A 142 21.04 -14.06 11.88
N PRO A 143 22.30 -14.24 11.44
CA PRO A 143 22.61 -14.83 10.13
C PRO A 143 22.11 -16.27 9.98
N ASN A 144 21.97 -17.00 11.08
CA ASN A 144 21.59 -18.42 11.10
C ASN A 144 20.15 -18.65 11.57
N ARG A 145 19.29 -17.66 11.43
CA ARG A 145 17.88 -17.76 11.83
C ARG A 145 16.98 -17.28 10.72
N GLN A 146 15.91 -18.01 10.46
CA GLN A 146 14.82 -17.50 9.63
C GLN A 146 14.12 -16.34 10.34
N ILE A 147 13.93 -15.25 9.63
CA ILE A 147 13.17 -14.09 10.10
C ILE A 147 11.84 -14.07 9.36
N THR A 148 10.76 -14.08 10.14
CA THR A 148 9.40 -13.99 9.60
C THR A 148 8.83 -12.62 9.92
N PHE A 149 8.26 -11.96 8.93
CA PHE A 149 7.56 -10.69 9.11
C PHE A 149 6.19 -10.73 8.46
N ASN A 150 5.31 -9.89 8.93
CA ASN A 150 3.98 -9.68 8.36
C ASN A 150 3.80 -8.19 8.06
N GLY A 151 2.97 -7.87 7.08
CA GLY A 151 2.72 -6.49 6.70
C GLY A 151 1.37 -6.32 6.00
N TYR A 152 0.91 -5.09 5.95
CA TYR A 152 -0.32 -4.73 5.25
C TYR A 152 -0.12 -4.89 3.73
N PRO A 153 -0.92 -5.73 3.04
CA PRO A 153 -0.69 -6.06 1.63
C PRO A 153 -0.70 -4.86 0.69
N ALA A 154 -1.51 -3.83 0.97
CA ALA A 154 -1.54 -2.64 0.14
C ALA A 154 -0.30 -1.74 0.29
N ASN A 155 0.56 -1.97 1.31
CA ASN A 155 1.84 -1.29 1.46
C ASN A 155 2.94 -1.98 0.63
N VAL A 156 2.72 -2.06 -0.67
CA VAL A 156 3.61 -2.75 -1.60
C VAL A 156 5.01 -2.13 -1.67
N GLU A 157 5.13 -0.82 -1.44
CA GLU A 157 6.41 -0.12 -1.42
C GLU A 157 7.32 -0.62 -0.30
N ARG A 158 6.77 -0.88 0.88
CA ARG A 158 7.52 -1.47 2.00
C ARG A 158 8.14 -2.81 1.59
N PHE A 159 7.35 -3.70 0.98
CA PHE A 159 7.85 -5.00 0.52
C PHE A 159 8.91 -4.84 -0.58
N ALA A 160 8.70 -3.92 -1.53
CA ALA A 160 9.70 -3.62 -2.56
C ALA A 160 11.01 -3.12 -1.95
N LYS A 161 10.95 -2.24 -0.95
CA LYS A 161 12.14 -1.73 -0.25
C LYS A 161 12.82 -2.81 0.61
N ILE A 162 12.08 -3.69 1.25
CA ILE A 162 12.65 -4.84 1.96
C ILE A 162 13.42 -5.74 0.99
N ILE A 163 12.84 -6.06 -0.17
CA ILE A 163 13.51 -6.88 -1.20
C ILE A 163 14.79 -6.20 -1.70
N GLU A 164 14.73 -4.87 -1.95
CA GLU A 164 15.87 -4.10 -2.44
C GLU A 164 17.03 -4.06 -1.43
N LYS A 165 16.73 -3.94 -0.15
CA LYS A 165 17.73 -3.68 0.92
C LYS A 165 18.16 -4.92 1.67
N SER A 166 17.37 -5.98 1.68
CA SER A 166 17.71 -7.22 2.39
C SER A 166 19.01 -7.83 1.85
N PRO A 167 19.99 -8.14 2.70
CA PRO A 167 21.19 -8.90 2.31
C PRO A 167 20.90 -10.40 2.11
N ARG A 168 19.67 -10.84 2.37
CA ARG A 168 19.24 -12.23 2.34
C ARG A 168 18.17 -12.46 1.27
N THR A 169 17.92 -13.73 0.96
CA THR A 169 16.80 -14.10 0.09
C THR A 169 15.47 -13.82 0.77
N VAL A 170 14.70 -12.92 0.19
CA VAL A 170 13.32 -12.69 0.61
C VAL A 170 12.40 -13.67 -0.10
N VAL A 171 11.49 -14.29 0.65
CA VAL A 171 10.48 -15.21 0.13
C VAL A 171 9.11 -14.72 0.57
N LEU A 172 8.21 -14.52 -0.37
CA LEU A 172 6.87 -14.00 -0.10
C LEU A 172 5.78 -15.05 -0.35
N GLU A 173 4.63 -14.84 0.25
CA GLU A 173 3.43 -15.58 -0.14
C GLU A 173 3.06 -15.23 -1.61
N ALA A 174 2.58 -16.21 -2.36
CA ALA A 174 2.38 -16.10 -3.81
C ALA A 174 1.51 -14.90 -4.25
N ASN A 175 0.47 -14.55 -3.48
CA ASN A 175 -0.37 -13.39 -3.83
C ASN A 175 0.39 -12.07 -3.68
N MET A 176 1.27 -11.96 -2.67
CA MET A 176 2.11 -10.78 -2.50
C MET A 176 3.18 -10.70 -3.60
N ALA A 177 3.77 -11.82 -3.98
CA ALA A 177 4.72 -11.88 -5.10
C ALA A 177 4.05 -11.46 -6.42
N ALA A 178 2.83 -11.94 -6.68
CA ALA A 178 2.05 -11.53 -7.85
C ALA A 178 1.70 -10.03 -7.84
N LEU A 179 1.36 -9.48 -6.68
CA LEU A 179 1.07 -8.06 -6.53
C LEU A 179 2.32 -7.20 -6.84
N LEU A 180 3.49 -7.58 -6.34
CA LEU A 180 4.74 -6.87 -6.62
C LEU A 180 5.17 -6.98 -8.08
N LEU A 181 4.95 -8.13 -8.71
CA LEU A 181 5.17 -8.32 -10.13
C LEU A 181 4.26 -7.38 -10.95
N GLU A 182 2.97 -7.31 -10.61
CA GLU A 182 1.99 -6.47 -11.31
C GLU A 182 2.28 -4.97 -11.15
N VAL A 183 2.61 -4.53 -9.93
CA VAL A 183 2.77 -3.09 -9.61
C VAL A 183 4.15 -2.56 -10.04
N PHE A 184 5.20 -3.31 -9.78
CA PHE A 184 6.59 -2.85 -9.96
C PHE A 184 7.42 -3.70 -10.93
N GLY A 185 6.88 -4.80 -11.46
CA GLY A 185 7.65 -5.74 -12.28
C GLY A 185 8.74 -6.49 -11.48
N ILE A 186 8.61 -6.56 -10.16
CA ILE A 186 9.57 -7.22 -9.28
C ILE A 186 9.27 -8.71 -9.22
N GLU A 187 10.21 -9.54 -9.68
CA GLU A 187 10.20 -10.98 -9.45
C GLU A 187 10.92 -11.29 -8.12
N VAL A 188 10.29 -12.11 -7.28
CA VAL A 188 10.82 -12.51 -5.98
C VAL A 188 10.52 -14.00 -5.76
N ARG A 189 11.29 -14.68 -4.94
CA ARG A 189 10.98 -16.06 -4.53
C ARG A 189 9.67 -16.08 -3.76
N TYR A 190 8.87 -17.13 -3.98
CA TYR A 190 7.55 -17.21 -3.37
C TYR A 190 7.18 -18.65 -2.98
N TYR A 191 6.17 -18.76 -2.13
CA TYR A 191 5.56 -20.02 -1.74
C TYR A 191 4.03 -19.92 -1.80
N TYR A 192 3.36 -21.05 -1.95
CA TYR A 192 1.91 -21.12 -1.82
C TYR A 192 1.56 -21.58 -0.40
N ALA A 193 0.79 -20.77 0.34
CA ALA A 193 0.22 -21.13 1.63
C ALA A 193 -1.03 -22.00 1.47
N GLU A 194 -1.74 -21.86 0.35
CA GLU A 194 -2.97 -22.56 0.01
C GLU A 194 -2.86 -23.23 -1.36
N SER A 195 -3.80 -24.14 -1.65
CA SER A 195 -3.91 -24.76 -2.97
C SER A 195 -4.34 -23.74 -4.02
N GLY A 196 -3.60 -23.67 -5.09
CA GLY A 196 -3.85 -22.78 -6.23
C GLY A 196 -2.56 -22.45 -6.94
N LYS A 197 -2.64 -21.98 -8.18
CA LYS A 197 -1.47 -21.47 -8.91
C LYS A 197 -1.83 -20.14 -9.54
N ILE A 198 -0.90 -19.23 -9.50
CA ILE A 198 -0.97 -17.92 -10.15
C ILE A 198 -0.14 -18.01 -11.43
N PRO A 199 -0.78 -18.04 -12.62
CA PRO A 199 -0.08 -18.32 -13.88
C PRO A 199 1.01 -17.31 -14.24
N GLU A 200 0.89 -16.08 -13.75
CA GLU A 200 1.81 -14.97 -14.02
C GLU A 200 3.14 -15.11 -13.29
N LEU A 201 3.20 -15.93 -12.23
CA LEU A 201 4.44 -16.15 -11.48
C LEU A 201 5.37 -17.13 -12.18
N ASN A 202 6.67 -16.81 -12.14
CA ASN A 202 7.72 -17.66 -12.69
C ASN A 202 7.92 -18.91 -11.82
N PRO A 203 7.60 -20.14 -12.33
CA PRO A 203 7.69 -21.35 -11.53
C PRO A 203 9.10 -21.68 -11.01
N ALA A 204 10.15 -21.14 -11.64
CA ALA A 204 11.53 -21.32 -11.19
C ALA A 204 11.85 -20.60 -9.86
N LEU A 205 10.98 -19.69 -9.44
CA LEU A 205 11.12 -18.96 -8.18
C LEU A 205 10.28 -19.54 -7.04
N GLU A 206 9.48 -20.57 -7.32
CA GLU A 206 8.68 -21.26 -6.31
C GLU A 206 9.57 -22.01 -5.32
N ILE A 207 9.30 -21.85 -4.03
CA ILE A 207 9.90 -22.65 -2.96
C ILE A 207 8.78 -23.47 -2.33
N PRO A 208 8.93 -24.81 -2.23
CA PRO A 208 7.95 -25.64 -1.54
C PRO A 208 7.79 -25.19 -0.09
N TYR A 209 6.55 -25.02 0.37
CA TYR A 209 6.26 -24.56 1.73
C TYR A 209 6.92 -25.44 2.81
N ASP A 210 6.93 -26.76 2.59
CA ASP A 210 7.60 -27.71 3.49
C ASP A 210 9.13 -27.48 3.62
N THR A 211 9.76 -26.91 2.59
CA THR A 211 11.16 -26.53 2.64
C THR A 211 11.36 -25.35 3.60
N LEU A 212 10.52 -24.33 3.50
CA LEU A 212 10.56 -23.16 4.42
C LEU A 212 10.33 -23.56 5.88
N LEU A 213 9.52 -24.58 6.13
CA LEU A 213 9.27 -25.06 7.50
C LEU A 213 10.48 -25.82 8.08
N LYS A 214 11.31 -26.45 7.24
CA LYS A 214 12.46 -27.26 7.65
C LYS A 214 13.73 -26.44 7.80
N ASP A 215 13.96 -25.50 6.91
CA ASP A 215 15.15 -24.63 6.87
C ASP A 215 15.02 -23.42 7.82
N LYS A 216 14.94 -23.71 9.12
CA LYS A 216 14.90 -22.63 10.13
C LYS A 216 16.27 -22.06 10.49
N THR A 217 17.33 -22.55 9.88
CA THR A 217 18.71 -22.28 10.29
C THR A 217 19.65 -21.88 9.17
N ASP A 218 19.19 -21.89 7.91
CA ASP A 218 20.03 -21.52 6.74
C ASP A 218 19.64 -20.19 6.13
#